data_7fb179b46aa5dde4e8c8cd159163d408
#
_entry.id   7fb179b46aa5dde4e8c8cd159163d408
#
_cell.length_a   1.000
_cell.length_b   1.000
_cell.length_c   1.000
_cell.angle_alpha   90.00
_cell.angle_beta   90.00
_cell.angle_gamma   90.00
#
_symmetry.space_group_name_H-M   'P 1'
#
loop_
_entity.id
_entity.type
_entity.pdbx_description
1 polymer ?
#
loop_
_entity_poly.entity_id
_entity_poly.type
_entity_poly.pdbx_seq_one_letter_code
_entity_poly.pdbx_strand_id
1 'polypeptide(L)'
;MVSSLLNPVMLLLVVVWMYSFFDTFNLRAQIIADTYRQGNQVVAVLSAQGDTTDDLIEKAKEINPNASKREMDMLLSTGEQMSVALCAMAIEALGYPVISLTGWQAGMVTNTVSRNARIKKVDTERIETELNQKKIVIVTGFQGINRYEDITTLGRGGSDTSAVALAASLRADLCQIYTDVDGVYTADPRIVKDAGKLDEVTYNEMLELATLGAQVLHNRSVELAKK
;
A
#
# COMPACT_ATOMS: atom_id res chain seq x y z
N MET A 1 18.79 -25.10 28.90
CA MET A 1 17.87 -24.96 27.77
C MET A 1 17.57 -23.49 27.60
N VAL A 2 18.29 -22.82 26.72
CA VAL A 2 18.03 -21.43 26.35
C VAL A 2 17.06 -21.49 25.17
N SER A 3 15.78 -21.24 25.39
CA SER A 3 14.85 -21.02 24.29
C SER A 3 15.24 -19.70 23.65
N SER A 4 15.82 -19.76 22.46
CA SER A 4 15.96 -18.62 21.60
C SER A 4 14.54 -18.09 21.31
N LEU A 5 14.18 -17.01 21.98
CA LEU A 5 13.05 -16.17 21.59
C LEU A 5 13.43 -15.60 20.22
N LEU A 6 13.00 -16.27 19.15
CA LEU A 6 12.97 -15.68 17.83
C LEU A 6 12.08 -14.44 17.95
N ASN A 7 12.67 -13.27 17.86
CA ASN A 7 11.90 -12.04 17.71
C ASN A 7 10.97 -12.23 16.49
N PRO A 8 9.68 -11.93 16.61
CA PRO A 8 8.80 -12.02 15.45
C PRO A 8 9.32 -11.09 14.36
N VAL A 9 9.50 -11.64 13.17
CA VAL A 9 9.92 -10.86 11.99
C VAL A 9 8.77 -9.92 11.66
N MET A 10 9.07 -8.62 11.51
CA MET A 10 8.07 -7.66 11.04
C MET A 10 8.00 -7.75 9.52
N LEU A 11 6.95 -8.35 9.01
CA LEU A 11 6.69 -8.47 7.58
C LEU A 11 5.65 -7.44 7.16
N LEU A 12 6.06 -6.47 6.35
CA LEU A 12 5.14 -5.56 5.67
C LEU A 12 4.70 -6.16 4.34
N LEU A 13 3.43 -6.52 4.26
CA LEU A 13 2.81 -7.03 3.05
C LEU A 13 2.10 -5.90 2.33
N VAL A 14 2.56 -5.56 1.14
CA VAL A 14 1.88 -4.59 0.28
C VAL A 14 1.09 -5.33 -0.77
N VAL A 15 -0.23 -5.19 -0.75
CA VAL A 15 -1.11 -5.81 -1.74
C VAL A 15 -1.73 -4.73 -2.61
N VAL A 16 -1.12 -4.52 -3.78
CA VAL A 16 -1.69 -3.72 -4.87
C VAL A 16 -2.27 -4.71 -5.88
N TRP A 17 -3.61 -4.81 -5.98
CA TRP A 17 -4.25 -5.74 -6.92
C TRP A 17 -5.31 -5.04 -7.75
N MET A 18 -5.24 -5.27 -9.05
CA MET A 18 -6.26 -4.98 -10.03
C MET A 18 -6.86 -6.31 -10.50
N TYR A 19 -8.05 -6.69 -10.09
CA TYR A 19 -9.02 -7.57 -10.75
C TYR A 19 -9.93 -8.34 -9.80
N SER A 20 -11.22 -8.45 -10.20
CA SER A 20 -12.36 -9.27 -9.69
C SER A 20 -12.80 -9.13 -8.23
N PHE A 21 -14.13 -8.95 -8.04
CA PHE A 21 -14.70 -8.44 -6.78
C PHE A 21 -14.67 -9.43 -5.59
N PHE A 22 -14.99 -10.70 -5.76
CA PHE A 22 -15.19 -11.62 -4.62
C PHE A 22 -14.00 -12.53 -4.30
N ASP A 23 -13.37 -13.11 -5.30
CA ASP A 23 -12.27 -14.06 -5.06
C ASP A 23 -11.02 -13.39 -4.51
N THR A 24 -10.85 -12.10 -4.79
CA THR A 24 -9.65 -11.36 -4.45
C THR A 24 -9.55 -11.02 -2.96
N PHE A 25 -10.64 -10.69 -2.26
CA PHE A 25 -10.59 -10.40 -0.82
C PHE A 25 -10.29 -11.65 0.00
N ASN A 26 -10.92 -12.77 -0.32
CA ASN A 26 -10.67 -14.03 0.37
C ASN A 26 -9.21 -14.49 0.17
N LEU A 27 -8.68 -14.37 -1.05
CA LEU A 27 -7.29 -14.70 -1.32
C LEU A 27 -6.30 -13.76 -0.58
N ARG A 28 -6.57 -12.46 -0.59
CA ARG A 28 -5.76 -11.48 0.17
C ARG A 28 -5.80 -11.76 1.66
N ALA A 29 -6.99 -11.93 2.21
CA ALA A 29 -7.18 -12.27 3.61
C ALA A 29 -6.44 -13.56 3.97
N GLN A 30 -6.47 -14.57 3.10
CA GLN A 30 -5.77 -15.82 3.31
C GLN A 30 -4.24 -15.63 3.32
N ILE A 31 -3.67 -14.91 2.34
CA ILE A 31 -2.23 -14.62 2.27
C ILE A 31 -1.76 -13.86 3.53
N ILE A 32 -2.52 -12.84 3.95
CA ILE A 32 -2.23 -12.05 5.14
C ILE A 32 -2.30 -12.92 6.40
N ALA A 33 -3.37 -13.72 6.53
CA ALA A 33 -3.58 -14.62 7.67
C ALA A 33 -2.50 -15.73 7.73
N ASP A 34 -2.12 -16.31 6.59
CA ASP A 34 -1.07 -17.32 6.51
C ASP A 34 0.30 -16.75 6.91
N THR A 35 0.59 -15.53 6.49
CA THR A 35 1.79 -14.81 6.90
C THR A 35 1.81 -14.56 8.42
N TYR A 36 0.70 -14.13 8.98
CA TYR A 36 0.56 -13.93 10.42
C TYR A 36 0.70 -15.25 11.19
N ARG A 37 0.09 -16.34 10.69
CA ARG A 37 0.17 -17.68 11.29
C ARG A 37 1.59 -18.24 11.37
N GLN A 38 2.48 -17.79 10.51
CA GLN A 38 3.92 -18.12 10.55
C GLN A 38 4.68 -17.42 11.69
N GLY A 39 3.99 -16.62 12.51
CA GLY A 39 4.56 -15.92 13.66
C GLY A 39 5.06 -14.50 13.36
N ASN A 40 4.76 -13.96 12.18
CA ASN A 40 5.16 -12.62 11.80
C ASN A 40 4.23 -11.55 12.39
N GLN A 41 4.74 -10.35 12.61
CA GLN A 41 3.93 -9.15 12.76
C GLN A 41 3.61 -8.62 11.35
N VAL A 42 2.33 -8.43 11.06
CA VAL A 42 1.89 -8.11 9.69
C VAL A 42 1.21 -6.75 9.64
N VAL A 43 1.74 -5.90 8.77
CA VAL A 43 1.08 -4.66 8.33
C VAL A 43 0.81 -4.78 6.84
N ALA A 44 -0.44 -4.68 6.41
CA ALA A 44 -0.83 -4.75 5.01
C ALA A 44 -1.33 -3.38 4.52
N VAL A 45 -0.83 -2.92 3.39
CA VAL A 45 -1.29 -1.68 2.75
C VAL A 45 -2.12 -2.04 1.53
N LEU A 46 -3.35 -1.53 1.45
CA LEU A 46 -4.25 -1.85 0.35
C LEU A 46 -4.57 -0.62 -0.51
N SER A 47 -4.62 -0.86 -1.82
CA SER A 47 -5.19 0.08 -2.79
C SER A 47 -6.71 -0.08 -2.91
N ALA A 48 -7.35 0.90 -3.52
CA ALA A 48 -8.71 0.76 -4.02
C ALA A 48 -8.80 -0.44 -4.97
N GLN A 49 -9.95 -1.10 -4.97
CA GLN A 49 -10.15 -2.31 -5.75
C GLN A 49 -10.60 -1.99 -7.17
N GLY A 50 -10.05 -2.71 -8.16
CA GLY A 50 -10.45 -2.63 -9.55
C GLY A 50 -10.48 -1.19 -10.06
N ASP A 51 -11.54 -0.84 -10.74
CA ASP A 51 -11.75 0.47 -11.37
C ASP A 51 -12.39 1.51 -10.42
N THR A 52 -12.50 1.22 -9.11
CA THR A 52 -13.19 2.09 -8.12
C THR A 52 -12.69 3.53 -8.18
N THR A 53 -11.38 3.75 -8.33
CA THR A 53 -10.82 5.11 -8.41
C THR A 53 -11.30 5.84 -9.67
N ASP A 54 -11.35 5.15 -10.80
CA ASP A 54 -11.81 5.72 -12.08
C ASP A 54 -13.33 5.96 -12.06
N ASP A 55 -14.12 5.04 -11.50
CA ASP A 55 -15.56 5.22 -11.27
C ASP A 55 -15.86 6.45 -10.40
N LEU A 56 -15.09 6.66 -9.34
CA LEU A 56 -15.25 7.84 -8.48
C LEU A 56 -14.88 9.14 -9.22
N ILE A 57 -13.85 9.11 -10.08
CA ILE A 57 -13.48 10.26 -10.92
C ILE A 57 -14.60 10.56 -11.94
N GLU A 58 -15.19 9.55 -12.57
CA GLU A 58 -16.29 9.72 -13.52
C GLU A 58 -17.52 10.32 -12.83
N LYS A 59 -17.96 9.75 -11.71
CA LYS A 59 -19.07 10.30 -10.92
C LYS A 59 -18.84 11.77 -10.50
N ALA A 60 -17.61 12.11 -10.11
CA ALA A 60 -17.28 13.49 -9.77
C ALA A 60 -17.42 14.42 -11.00
N LYS A 61 -16.97 13.98 -12.18
CA LYS A 61 -17.05 14.74 -13.43
C LYS A 61 -18.48 14.97 -13.89
N GLU A 62 -19.37 13.98 -13.70
CA GLU A 62 -20.81 14.12 -14.00
C GLU A 62 -21.47 15.22 -13.18
N ILE A 63 -21.07 15.38 -11.91
CA ILE A 63 -21.63 16.39 -10.99
C ILE A 63 -20.96 17.75 -11.23
N ASN A 64 -19.63 17.78 -11.27
CA ASN A 64 -18.83 18.99 -11.44
C ASN A 64 -17.49 18.68 -12.09
N PRO A 65 -17.30 18.88 -13.40
CA PRO A 65 -16.04 18.64 -14.07
C PRO A 65 -14.88 19.49 -13.59
N ASN A 66 -15.19 20.58 -12.86
CA ASN A 66 -14.21 21.50 -12.26
C ASN A 66 -14.14 21.39 -10.73
N ALA A 67 -14.46 20.21 -10.17
CA ALA A 67 -14.37 19.99 -8.73
C ALA A 67 -12.98 20.33 -8.19
N SER A 68 -12.92 20.94 -7.02
CA SER A 68 -11.65 21.29 -6.40
C SER A 68 -10.81 20.05 -6.10
N LYS A 69 -9.50 20.17 -6.16
CA LYS A 69 -8.59 19.04 -5.87
C LYS A 69 -8.75 18.52 -4.44
N ARG A 70 -9.12 19.40 -3.51
CA ARG A 70 -9.37 19.03 -2.11
C ARG A 70 -10.59 18.11 -2.01
N GLU A 71 -11.71 18.44 -2.66
CA GLU A 71 -12.92 17.59 -2.65
C GLU A 71 -12.70 16.27 -3.40
N MET A 72 -11.87 16.31 -4.46
CA MET A 72 -11.47 15.09 -5.15
C MET A 72 -10.64 14.17 -4.23
N ASP A 73 -9.74 14.70 -3.41
CA ASP A 73 -8.97 13.90 -2.45
C ASP A 73 -9.88 13.25 -1.39
N MET A 74 -10.87 14.01 -0.89
CA MET A 74 -11.87 13.49 0.03
C MET A 74 -12.63 12.32 -0.60
N LEU A 75 -13.12 12.48 -1.83
CA LEU A 75 -13.87 11.44 -2.54
C LEU A 75 -13.00 10.20 -2.81
N LEU A 76 -11.83 10.39 -3.40
CA LEU A 76 -10.99 9.27 -3.82
C LEU A 76 -10.46 8.45 -2.64
N SER A 77 -10.26 9.07 -1.48
CA SER A 77 -9.81 8.35 -0.29
C SER A 77 -10.78 7.27 0.18
N THR A 78 -12.04 7.31 -0.24
CA THR A 78 -13.07 6.33 0.14
C THR A 78 -12.84 4.96 -0.50
N GLY A 79 -12.19 4.90 -1.66
CA GLY A 79 -11.91 3.65 -2.36
C GLY A 79 -11.04 2.69 -1.55
N GLU A 80 -9.94 3.20 -1.01
CA GLU A 80 -9.06 2.42 -0.14
C GLU A 80 -9.71 2.10 1.21
N GLN A 81 -10.53 3.01 1.75
CA GLN A 81 -11.26 2.76 3.00
C GLN A 81 -12.22 1.58 2.85
N MET A 82 -12.93 1.50 1.74
CA MET A 82 -13.77 0.34 1.44
C MET A 82 -12.94 -0.95 1.34
N SER A 83 -11.80 -0.91 0.66
CA SER A 83 -10.92 -2.08 0.49
C SER A 83 -10.40 -2.60 1.83
N VAL A 84 -9.90 -1.74 2.71
CA VAL A 84 -9.35 -2.18 4.01
C VAL A 84 -10.44 -2.71 4.94
N ALA A 85 -11.63 -2.09 4.92
CA ALA A 85 -12.74 -2.55 5.74
C ALA A 85 -13.21 -3.94 5.33
N LEU A 86 -13.42 -4.18 4.03
CA LEU A 86 -13.84 -5.49 3.52
C LEU A 86 -12.78 -6.57 3.76
N CYS A 87 -11.50 -6.25 3.56
CA CYS A 87 -10.41 -7.18 3.83
C CYS A 87 -10.30 -7.52 5.34
N ALA A 88 -10.48 -6.54 6.22
CA ALA A 88 -10.51 -6.77 7.67
C ALA A 88 -11.65 -7.73 8.04
N MET A 89 -12.87 -7.51 7.53
CA MET A 89 -14.01 -8.43 7.76
C MET A 89 -13.71 -9.84 7.27
N ALA A 90 -13.02 -9.99 6.12
CA ALA A 90 -12.62 -11.30 5.62
C ALA A 90 -11.59 -11.99 6.52
N ILE A 91 -10.64 -11.24 7.09
CA ILE A 91 -9.65 -11.78 8.05
C ILE A 91 -10.32 -12.15 9.38
N GLU A 92 -11.28 -11.34 9.86
CA GLU A 92 -12.10 -11.69 11.05
C GLU A 92 -12.87 -13.00 10.83
N ALA A 93 -13.43 -13.19 9.65
CA ALA A 93 -14.13 -14.44 9.30
C ALA A 93 -13.20 -15.66 9.31
N LEU A 94 -11.90 -15.48 9.10
CA LEU A 94 -10.88 -16.53 9.27
C LEU A 94 -10.45 -16.73 10.73
N GLY A 95 -10.97 -15.94 11.68
CA GLY A 95 -10.71 -16.06 13.12
C GLY A 95 -9.45 -15.34 13.61
N TYR A 96 -8.88 -14.41 12.83
CA TYR A 96 -7.69 -13.68 13.23
C TYR A 96 -8.00 -12.26 13.73
N PRO A 97 -7.29 -11.80 14.77
CA PRO A 97 -7.44 -10.42 15.26
C PRO A 97 -6.87 -9.44 14.25
N VAL A 98 -7.65 -8.47 13.82
CA VAL A 98 -7.28 -7.50 12.80
C VAL A 98 -7.83 -6.12 13.12
N ILE A 99 -7.17 -5.09 12.61
CA ILE A 99 -7.67 -3.72 12.60
C ILE A 99 -7.39 -3.05 11.27
N SER A 100 -8.37 -2.34 10.73
CA SER A 100 -8.20 -1.47 9.57
C SER A 100 -7.99 -0.02 10.02
N LEU A 101 -7.00 0.65 9.43
CA LEU A 101 -6.67 2.04 9.69
C LEU A 101 -6.65 2.82 8.38
N THR A 102 -7.15 4.05 8.44
CA THR A 102 -6.92 5.02 7.37
C THR A 102 -5.46 5.50 7.38
N GLY A 103 -4.99 6.11 6.29
CA GLY A 103 -3.62 6.63 6.23
C GLY A 103 -3.31 7.62 7.35
N TRP A 104 -4.25 8.48 7.74
CA TRP A 104 -4.04 9.41 8.86
C TRP A 104 -4.09 8.73 10.22
N GLN A 105 -4.93 7.70 10.42
CA GLN A 105 -4.92 6.89 11.66
C GLN A 105 -3.61 6.10 11.79
N ALA A 106 -3.00 5.75 10.67
CA ALA A 106 -1.67 5.14 10.60
C ALA A 106 -0.53 6.18 10.69
N GLY A 107 -0.85 7.44 10.98
CA GLY A 107 0.11 8.51 11.21
C GLY A 107 0.77 9.10 9.97
N MET A 108 0.21 8.91 8.76
CA MET A 108 0.76 9.48 7.52
C MET A 108 0.45 10.97 7.42
N VAL A 109 1.45 11.80 7.70
CA VAL A 109 1.39 13.26 7.55
C VAL A 109 1.99 13.68 6.21
N THR A 110 1.27 14.52 5.47
CA THR A 110 1.65 14.98 4.14
C THR A 110 1.86 16.51 4.09
N ASN A 111 2.34 16.99 2.94
CA ASN A 111 2.25 18.42 2.60
C ASN A 111 0.81 18.79 2.19
N THR A 112 0.60 20.07 1.87
CA THR A 112 -0.73 20.65 1.55
C THR A 112 -1.09 20.57 0.06
N VAL A 113 -0.38 19.79 -0.72
CA VAL A 113 -0.63 19.67 -2.16
C VAL A 113 -1.64 18.56 -2.41
N SER A 114 -2.88 18.92 -2.72
CA SER A 114 -3.91 17.94 -3.09
C SER A 114 -3.59 17.21 -4.41
N ARG A 115 -4.02 15.96 -4.54
CA ARG A 115 -3.88 15.06 -5.70
C ARG A 115 -2.44 14.58 -5.98
N ASN A 116 -1.46 15.14 -5.33
CA ASN A 116 -0.05 14.82 -5.53
C ASN A 116 0.77 15.12 -4.26
N ALA A 117 0.20 14.79 -3.12
CA ALA A 117 0.83 15.05 -1.84
C ALA A 117 2.15 14.25 -1.68
N ARG A 118 3.00 14.75 -0.79
CA ARG A 118 4.24 14.07 -0.39
C ARG A 118 4.20 13.78 1.09
N ILE A 119 4.54 12.56 1.47
CA ILE A 119 4.68 12.17 2.87
C ILE A 119 5.82 12.98 3.48
N LYS A 120 5.55 13.62 4.60
CA LYS A 120 6.50 14.42 5.39
C LYS A 120 6.99 13.68 6.62
N LYS A 121 6.08 12.94 7.24
CA LYS A 121 6.33 12.15 8.46
C LYS A 121 5.37 10.97 8.48
N VAL A 122 5.81 9.89 9.05
CA VAL A 122 4.96 8.77 9.48
C VAL A 122 5.12 8.63 10.99
N ASP A 123 4.02 8.65 11.72
CA ASP A 123 3.98 8.40 13.15
C ASP A 123 3.48 6.97 13.37
N THR A 124 4.36 6.09 13.82
CA THR A 124 4.09 4.65 13.89
C THR A 124 3.43 4.21 15.18
N GLU A 125 3.25 5.08 16.17
CA GLU A 125 2.79 4.74 17.53
C GLU A 125 1.49 3.93 17.53
N ARG A 126 0.52 4.33 16.71
CA ARG A 126 -0.75 3.61 16.61
C ARG A 126 -0.56 2.20 16.05
N ILE A 127 0.21 2.04 15.00
CA ILE A 127 0.47 0.74 14.37
C ILE A 127 1.20 -0.18 15.35
N GLU A 128 2.26 0.32 16.00
CA GLU A 128 3.03 -0.43 16.98
C GLU A 128 2.16 -0.87 18.17
N THR A 129 1.25 -0.01 18.63
CA THR A 129 0.29 -0.33 19.69
C THR A 129 -0.59 -1.51 19.30
N GLU A 130 -1.13 -1.52 18.09
CA GLU A 130 -2.01 -2.61 17.61
C GLU A 130 -1.23 -3.91 17.35
N LEU A 131 -0.02 -3.81 16.82
CA LEU A 131 0.90 -4.96 16.65
C LEU A 131 1.27 -5.60 17.99
N ASN A 132 1.52 -4.79 19.03
CA ASN A 132 1.79 -5.26 20.38
C ASN A 132 0.59 -6.00 21.01
N GLN A 133 -0.63 -5.64 20.58
CA GLN A 133 -1.86 -6.37 20.92
C GLN A 133 -2.06 -7.63 20.06
N LYS A 134 -1.06 -8.03 19.26
CA LYS A 134 -1.12 -9.20 18.38
C LYS A 134 -2.21 -9.11 17.31
N LYS A 135 -2.50 -7.92 16.82
CA LYS A 135 -3.43 -7.73 15.69
C LYS A 135 -2.66 -7.64 14.38
N ILE A 136 -3.28 -8.12 13.33
CA ILE A 136 -2.93 -7.78 11.96
C ILE A 136 -3.38 -6.34 11.73
N VAL A 137 -2.52 -5.49 11.17
CA VAL A 137 -2.85 -4.09 10.88
C VAL A 137 -3.02 -3.92 9.38
N ILE A 138 -4.18 -3.42 8.94
CA ILE A 138 -4.43 -3.11 7.53
C ILE A 138 -4.56 -1.61 7.39
N VAL A 139 -3.81 -1.02 6.46
CA VAL A 139 -3.74 0.43 6.26
C VAL A 139 -4.18 0.79 4.85
N THR A 140 -4.98 1.86 4.72
CA THR A 140 -5.24 2.44 3.40
C THR A 140 -3.95 3.00 2.82
N GLY A 141 -3.59 2.56 1.62
CA GLY A 141 -2.57 3.23 0.83
C GLY A 141 -3.04 4.58 0.27
N PHE A 142 -2.20 5.23 -0.54
CA PHE A 142 -2.54 6.37 -1.37
C PHE A 142 -2.89 7.67 -0.63
N GLN A 143 -3.16 7.68 0.66
CA GLN A 143 -3.72 8.80 1.40
C GLN A 143 -2.98 9.13 2.70
N GLY A 144 -3.09 10.39 3.13
CA GLY A 144 -2.66 10.90 4.42
C GLY A 144 -3.40 12.17 4.79
N ILE A 145 -2.89 12.88 5.78
CA ILE A 145 -3.49 14.11 6.28
C ILE A 145 -2.46 15.25 6.25
N ASN A 146 -2.89 16.46 5.91
CA ASN A 146 -2.04 17.63 5.96
C ASN A 146 -2.16 18.39 7.31
N ARG A 147 -1.41 19.47 7.46
CA ARG A 147 -1.41 20.29 8.69
C ARG A 147 -2.75 20.98 9.01
N TYR A 148 -3.68 21.02 8.08
CA TYR A 148 -5.03 21.58 8.25
C TYR A 148 -6.07 20.50 8.51
N GLU A 149 -5.61 19.25 8.72
CA GLU A 149 -6.45 18.07 8.87
C GLU A 149 -7.25 17.71 7.61
N ASP A 150 -6.90 18.26 6.44
CA ASP A 150 -7.47 17.82 5.19
C ASP A 150 -6.85 16.51 4.72
N ILE A 151 -7.70 15.63 4.21
CA ILE A 151 -7.27 14.42 3.53
C ILE A 151 -6.54 14.81 2.24
N THR A 152 -5.44 14.14 1.97
CA THR A 152 -4.66 14.33 0.75
C THR A 152 -4.35 13.00 0.10
N THR A 153 -4.28 12.96 -1.23
CA THR A 153 -3.87 11.77 -1.98
C THR A 153 -2.49 11.95 -2.60
N LEU A 154 -1.73 10.83 -2.68
CA LEU A 154 -0.33 10.84 -3.10
C LEU A 154 -0.14 10.81 -4.62
N GLY A 155 -1.22 10.59 -5.39
CA GLY A 155 -1.16 10.41 -6.83
C GLY A 155 -0.77 8.99 -7.24
N ARG A 156 -0.38 8.79 -8.51
CA ARG A 156 -0.03 7.47 -9.06
C ARG A 156 1.08 6.79 -8.25
N GLY A 157 0.97 5.48 -8.05
CA GLY A 157 1.89 4.70 -7.22
C GLY A 157 1.84 5.09 -5.73
N GLY A 158 0.74 5.72 -5.31
CA GLY A 158 0.59 6.22 -3.94
C GLY A 158 0.55 5.11 -2.91
N SER A 159 -0.06 3.96 -3.21
CA SER A 159 -0.09 2.82 -2.28
C SER A 159 1.28 2.20 -2.08
N ASP A 160 2.07 2.03 -3.16
CA ASP A 160 3.46 1.57 -3.05
C ASP A 160 4.30 2.55 -2.23
N THR A 161 4.11 3.87 -2.48
CA THR A 161 4.79 4.92 -1.71
C THR A 161 4.41 4.88 -0.24
N SER A 162 3.12 4.66 0.09
CA SER A 162 2.64 4.50 1.46
C SER A 162 3.27 3.31 2.15
N ALA A 163 3.34 2.20 1.44
CA ALA A 163 3.87 0.96 1.94
C ALA A 163 5.37 1.04 2.24
N VAL A 164 6.15 1.55 1.31
CA VAL A 164 7.59 1.74 1.51
C VAL A 164 7.86 2.73 2.66
N ALA A 165 7.05 3.82 2.75
CA ALA A 165 7.18 4.78 3.86
C ALA A 165 6.89 4.12 5.22
N LEU A 166 5.86 3.28 5.31
CA LEU A 166 5.55 2.52 6.52
C LEU A 166 6.64 1.50 6.84
N ALA A 167 7.12 0.74 5.83
CA ALA A 167 8.19 -0.23 6.01
C ALA A 167 9.45 0.42 6.60
N ALA A 168 9.87 1.54 6.01
CA ALA A 168 11.03 2.28 6.48
C ALA A 168 10.83 2.83 7.90
N SER A 169 9.65 3.41 8.20
CA SER A 169 9.36 4.00 9.50
C SER A 169 9.23 2.96 10.62
N LEU A 170 8.66 1.80 10.33
CA LEU A 170 8.53 0.66 11.22
C LEU A 170 9.81 -0.19 11.31
N ARG A 171 10.80 0.08 10.47
CA ARG A 171 12.00 -0.76 10.32
C ARG A 171 11.66 -2.22 10.04
N ALA A 172 10.74 -2.43 9.10
CA ALA A 172 10.30 -3.76 8.73
C ALA A 172 11.45 -4.59 8.15
N ASP A 173 11.51 -5.86 8.49
CA ASP A 173 12.52 -6.79 7.98
C ASP A 173 12.32 -7.10 6.50
N LEU A 174 11.09 -7.04 6.02
CA LEU A 174 10.73 -7.32 4.63
C LEU A 174 9.53 -6.48 4.20
N CYS A 175 9.62 -5.89 3.01
CA CYS A 175 8.53 -5.20 2.32
C CYS A 175 8.23 -5.93 1.01
N GLN A 176 7.07 -6.57 0.91
CA GLN A 176 6.63 -7.28 -0.30
C GLN A 176 5.56 -6.48 -1.01
N ILE A 177 5.71 -6.31 -2.32
CA ILE A 177 4.70 -5.67 -3.17
C ILE A 177 4.07 -6.74 -4.06
N TYR A 178 2.77 -6.90 -3.93
CA TYR A 178 1.96 -7.77 -4.77
C TYR A 178 1.27 -6.94 -5.84
N THR A 179 1.49 -7.29 -7.09
CA THR A 179 0.99 -6.58 -8.28
C THR A 179 0.49 -7.60 -9.33
N ASP A 180 -0.10 -7.11 -10.39
CA ASP A 180 -0.61 -7.88 -11.52
C ASP A 180 0.48 -8.31 -12.51
N VAL A 181 1.72 -7.89 -12.27
CA VAL A 181 2.89 -8.32 -13.05
C VAL A 181 3.74 -9.29 -12.24
N ASP A 182 4.33 -10.26 -12.90
CA ASP A 182 5.07 -11.35 -12.26
C ASP A 182 6.53 -11.01 -11.94
N GLY A 183 6.96 -9.77 -12.20
CA GLY A 183 8.28 -9.28 -11.85
C GLY A 183 8.79 -8.11 -12.68
N VAL A 184 10.04 -7.74 -12.44
CA VAL A 184 10.76 -6.73 -13.21
C VAL A 184 11.54 -7.41 -14.33
N TYR A 185 11.49 -6.85 -15.53
CA TYR A 185 12.15 -7.37 -16.72
C TYR A 185 13.16 -6.37 -17.27
N THR A 186 14.12 -6.87 -18.07
CA THR A 186 15.12 -6.04 -18.76
C THR A 186 14.49 -5.09 -19.78
N ALA A 187 13.30 -5.41 -20.28
CA ALA A 187 12.46 -4.59 -21.17
C ALA A 187 11.01 -5.05 -21.04
N ASP A 188 10.05 -4.33 -21.61
CA ASP A 188 8.65 -4.77 -21.61
C ASP A 188 8.49 -6.08 -22.42
N PRO A 189 8.14 -7.21 -21.78
CA PRO A 189 8.04 -8.51 -22.45
C PRO A 189 6.92 -8.57 -23.50
N ARG A 190 5.96 -7.61 -23.46
CA ARG A 190 4.90 -7.49 -24.47
C ARG A 190 5.46 -6.93 -25.80
N ILE A 191 6.57 -6.20 -25.73
CA ILE A 191 7.22 -5.56 -26.89
C ILE A 191 8.46 -6.35 -27.30
N VAL A 192 9.29 -6.73 -26.31
CA VAL A 192 10.56 -7.44 -26.54
C VAL A 192 10.43 -8.88 -26.07
N LYS A 193 10.30 -9.82 -27.02
CA LYS A 193 10.06 -11.24 -26.73
C LYS A 193 11.18 -11.91 -25.93
N ASP A 194 12.39 -11.42 -26.05
CA ASP A 194 13.59 -11.96 -25.38
C ASP A 194 13.90 -11.19 -24.08
N ALA A 195 12.96 -10.40 -23.56
CA ALA A 195 13.12 -9.72 -22.28
C ALA A 195 13.28 -10.73 -21.16
N GLY A 196 14.41 -10.69 -20.46
CA GLY A 196 14.71 -11.55 -19.32
C GLY A 196 14.11 -10.97 -18.03
N LYS A 197 13.52 -11.86 -17.20
CA LYS A 197 13.09 -11.49 -15.85
C LYS A 197 14.32 -11.33 -14.96
N LEU A 198 14.34 -10.25 -14.16
CA LEU A 198 15.41 -9.96 -13.22
C LEU A 198 15.08 -10.60 -11.86
N ASP A 199 15.99 -11.43 -11.35
CA ASP A 199 15.86 -12.02 -10.01
C ASP A 199 16.18 -11.00 -8.92
N GLU A 200 17.16 -10.14 -9.17
CA GLU A 200 17.59 -9.07 -8.27
C GLU A 200 17.88 -7.79 -9.07
N VAL A 201 17.61 -6.64 -8.47
CA VAL A 201 17.89 -5.33 -9.04
C VAL A 201 18.27 -4.36 -7.92
N THR A 202 19.28 -3.55 -8.12
CA THR A 202 19.65 -2.52 -7.16
C THR A 202 18.64 -1.37 -7.16
N TYR A 203 18.57 -0.61 -6.07
CA TYR A 203 17.71 0.59 -6.04
C TYR A 203 18.03 1.61 -7.12
N ASN A 204 19.31 1.74 -7.53
CA ASN A 204 19.71 2.65 -8.60
C ASN A 204 19.18 2.18 -9.95
N GLU A 205 19.39 0.92 -10.29
CA GLU A 205 18.86 0.32 -11.52
C GLU A 205 17.34 0.36 -11.57
N MET A 206 16.67 0.03 -10.44
CA MET A 206 15.22 0.10 -10.36
C MET A 206 14.70 1.53 -10.56
N LEU A 207 15.42 2.55 -10.04
CA LEU A 207 15.06 3.94 -10.23
C LEU A 207 15.18 4.37 -11.70
N GLU A 208 16.23 3.93 -12.38
CA GLU A 208 16.39 4.16 -13.83
C GLU A 208 15.29 3.47 -14.62
N LEU A 209 15.03 2.20 -14.35
CA LEU A 209 13.95 1.44 -14.99
C LEU A 209 12.58 2.10 -14.76
N ALA A 210 12.25 2.50 -13.54
CA ALA A 210 11.00 3.17 -13.20
C ALA A 210 10.86 4.54 -13.89
N THR A 211 11.98 5.25 -14.12
CA THR A 211 12.02 6.55 -14.77
C THR A 211 11.90 6.42 -16.29
N LEU A 212 12.48 5.37 -16.88
CA LEU A 212 12.52 5.14 -18.31
C LEU A 212 11.32 4.35 -18.87
N GLY A 213 10.38 3.95 -18.01
CA GLY A 213 9.11 3.37 -18.46
C GLY A 213 8.79 1.94 -17.99
N ALA A 214 9.64 1.31 -17.20
CA ALA A 214 9.25 0.06 -16.52
C ALA A 214 8.21 0.40 -15.43
N GLN A 215 6.93 0.23 -15.74
CA GLN A 215 5.81 0.68 -14.89
C GLN A 215 5.49 -0.27 -13.72
N VAL A 216 6.44 -1.09 -13.29
CA VAL A 216 6.22 -2.05 -12.18
C VAL A 216 6.15 -1.34 -10.84
N LEU A 217 7.07 -0.41 -10.59
CA LEU A 217 7.11 0.43 -9.39
C LEU A 217 7.18 1.91 -9.78
N HIS A 218 6.53 2.75 -8.99
CA HIS A 218 6.64 4.19 -9.18
C HIS A 218 7.98 4.69 -8.63
N ASN A 219 8.69 5.59 -9.34
CA ASN A 219 10.00 6.10 -8.95
C ASN A 219 10.04 6.66 -7.52
N ARG A 220 8.95 7.26 -7.02
CA ARG A 220 8.86 7.77 -5.64
C ARG A 220 8.99 6.70 -4.57
N SER A 221 8.42 5.50 -4.80
CA SER A 221 8.55 4.39 -3.85
C SER A 221 9.99 3.89 -3.80
N VAL A 222 10.64 3.81 -4.97
CA VAL A 222 12.06 3.40 -5.07
C VAL A 222 13.00 4.43 -4.41
N GLU A 223 12.77 5.73 -4.65
CA GLU A 223 13.52 6.80 -3.96
C GLU A 223 13.40 6.74 -2.44
N LEU A 224 12.22 6.38 -1.94
CA LEU A 224 11.98 6.24 -0.50
C LEU A 224 12.65 5.00 0.07
N ALA A 225 12.62 3.87 -0.65
CA ALA A 225 13.27 2.63 -0.26
C ALA A 225 14.79 2.74 -0.20
N LYS A 226 15.37 3.64 -1.01
CA LYS A 226 16.83 3.88 -1.05
C LYS A 226 17.35 4.66 0.16
N LYS A 227 16.50 5.44 0.85
CA LYS A 227 16.88 6.28 2.00
C LYS A 227 16.94 5.51 3.30
#